data_a8541d1cc555f6804783fcace75f33e2
#
_entry.id   a8541d1cc555f6804783fcace75f33e2
#
_cell.length_a   1.000
_cell.length_b   1.000
_cell.length_c   1.000
_cell.angle_alpha   90.00
_cell.angle_beta   90.00
_cell.angle_gamma   90.00
#
_symmetry.space_group_name_H-M   'P 1'
#
loop_
_entity.id
_entity.type
_entity.pdbx_description
1 polymer ?
#
loop_
_entity_poly.entity_id
_entity_poly.type
_entity_poly.pdbx_seq_one_letter_code
_entity_poly.pdbx_strand_id
1 'polypeptide(L)'
;MAERGTRTEIDMAELEKLCQLQATDEEIAAWFNVSTRTIERRRLEPEFAEVMTRGKARGRISVRRMQMKLLEEGNATMGVWLGKQLLGQADEVKHNITVQIGILELDRTPGNELGSAVIDLAETW
;
A
#
# COMPACT_ATOMS: atom_id res chain seq x y z
N MET A 1 29.67 -2.25 -29.65
CA MET A 1 28.51 -1.57 -30.22
C MET A 1 27.30 -2.50 -30.20
N ALA A 2 26.25 -2.11 -29.53
CA ALA A 2 25.07 -2.94 -29.50
C ALA A 2 24.44 -2.98 -30.90
N GLU A 3 24.19 -4.16 -31.39
CA GLU A 3 23.53 -4.34 -32.67
C GLU A 3 22.07 -3.89 -32.57
N ARG A 4 21.62 -3.22 -33.61
CA ARG A 4 20.21 -2.82 -33.66
C ARG A 4 19.32 -4.05 -33.69
N GLY A 5 18.34 -4.06 -32.81
CA GLY A 5 17.42 -5.17 -32.73
C GLY A 5 17.85 -6.29 -31.80
N THR A 6 19.05 -6.22 -31.24
CA THR A 6 19.47 -7.17 -30.22
C THR A 6 18.70 -6.92 -28.94
N ARG A 7 17.97 -7.91 -28.52
CA ARG A 7 17.20 -7.82 -27.28
C ARG A 7 18.15 -7.96 -26.09
N THR A 8 18.13 -6.98 -25.20
CA THR A 8 18.90 -7.04 -23.96
C THR A 8 18.29 -8.14 -23.08
N GLU A 9 19.15 -9.07 -22.66
CA GLU A 9 18.72 -10.10 -21.74
C GLU A 9 18.61 -9.53 -20.33
N ILE A 10 17.48 -9.79 -19.70
CA ILE A 10 17.23 -9.40 -18.32
C ILE A 10 17.16 -10.68 -17.50
N ASP A 11 18.05 -10.78 -16.50
CA ASP A 11 18.05 -11.91 -15.58
C ASP A 11 16.75 -11.86 -14.75
N MET A 12 15.92 -12.87 -14.90
CA MET A 12 14.63 -12.94 -14.20
C MET A 12 14.80 -13.06 -12.68
N ALA A 13 15.86 -13.72 -12.23
CA ALA A 13 16.15 -13.81 -10.79
C ALA A 13 16.49 -12.44 -10.20
N GLU A 14 17.30 -11.66 -10.91
CA GLU A 14 17.61 -10.29 -10.50
C GLU A 14 16.40 -9.39 -10.54
N LEU A 15 15.59 -9.54 -11.58
CA LEU A 15 14.33 -8.79 -11.70
C LEU A 15 13.41 -9.06 -10.50
N GLU A 16 13.26 -10.32 -10.11
CA GLU A 16 12.45 -10.67 -8.96
C GLU A 16 12.96 -10.02 -7.67
N LYS A 17 14.28 -10.04 -7.47
CA LYS A 17 14.89 -9.39 -6.30
C LYS A 17 14.64 -7.90 -6.26
N LEU A 18 14.77 -7.22 -7.40
CA LEU A 18 14.48 -5.79 -7.49
C LEU A 18 13.02 -5.51 -7.19
N CYS A 19 12.11 -6.33 -7.70
CA CYS A 19 10.69 -6.18 -7.42
C CYS A 19 10.38 -6.43 -5.94
N GLN A 20 11.09 -7.33 -5.28
CA GLN A 20 10.95 -7.54 -3.84
C GLN A 20 11.31 -6.27 -3.06
N LEU A 21 12.26 -5.50 -3.56
CA LEU A 21 12.63 -4.20 -2.99
C LEU A 21 11.67 -3.07 -3.38
N GLN A 22 10.63 -3.40 -4.12
CA GLN A 22 9.63 -2.44 -4.63
C GLN A 22 10.26 -1.39 -5.55
N ALA A 23 11.25 -1.79 -6.34
CA ALA A 23 11.90 -0.90 -7.28
C ALA A 23 10.91 -0.38 -8.33
N THR A 24 11.07 0.88 -8.69
CA THR A 24 10.27 1.48 -9.76
C THR A 24 10.78 1.02 -11.12
N ASP A 25 9.98 1.25 -12.17
CA ASP A 25 10.38 0.92 -13.53
C ASP A 25 11.66 1.63 -13.93
N GLU A 26 11.82 2.90 -13.53
CA GLU A 26 13.03 3.66 -13.79
C GLU A 26 14.24 3.04 -13.09
N GLU A 27 14.08 2.60 -11.86
CA GLU A 27 15.15 1.96 -11.10
C GLU A 27 15.56 0.63 -11.72
N ILE A 28 14.58 -0.17 -12.13
CA ILE A 28 14.82 -1.44 -12.80
C ILE A 28 15.54 -1.22 -14.13
N ALA A 29 15.10 -0.24 -14.90
CA ALA A 29 15.72 0.12 -16.16
C ALA A 29 17.17 0.54 -15.97
N ALA A 30 17.44 1.36 -14.96
CA ALA A 30 18.79 1.81 -14.64
C ALA A 30 19.68 0.63 -14.22
N TRP A 31 19.14 -0.30 -13.44
CA TRP A 31 19.89 -1.48 -13.00
C TRP A 31 20.35 -2.35 -14.17
N PHE A 32 19.45 -2.58 -15.12
CA PHE A 32 19.76 -3.39 -16.31
C PHE A 32 20.34 -2.61 -17.46
N ASN A 33 20.55 -1.31 -17.26
CA ASN A 33 21.09 -0.40 -18.29
C ASN A 33 20.26 -0.42 -19.58
N VAL A 34 18.96 -0.34 -19.42
CA VAL A 34 18.00 -0.23 -20.51
C VAL A 34 17.11 1.00 -20.29
N SER A 35 16.29 1.34 -21.26
CA SER A 35 15.35 2.45 -21.09
C SER A 35 14.10 1.97 -20.32
N THR A 36 13.45 2.91 -19.65
CA THR A 36 12.19 2.64 -18.96
C THR A 36 11.15 2.07 -19.92
N ARG A 37 11.16 2.57 -21.15
CA ARG A 37 10.25 2.08 -22.18
C ARG A 37 10.49 0.61 -22.50
N THR A 38 11.72 0.13 -22.41
CA THR A 38 12.04 -1.29 -22.58
C THR A 38 11.38 -2.13 -21.49
N ILE A 39 11.40 -1.64 -20.24
CA ILE A 39 10.76 -2.33 -19.12
C ILE A 39 9.24 -2.36 -19.33
N GLU A 40 8.64 -1.24 -19.70
CA GLU A 40 7.20 -1.17 -19.97
C GLU A 40 6.78 -2.14 -21.08
N ARG A 41 7.57 -2.22 -22.13
CA ARG A 41 7.31 -3.12 -23.25
C ARG A 41 7.45 -4.58 -22.83
N ARG A 42 8.50 -4.90 -22.06
CA ARG A 42 8.74 -6.27 -21.58
C ARG A 42 7.64 -6.73 -20.63
N ARG A 43 7.03 -5.80 -19.91
CA ARG A 43 5.90 -6.10 -19.01
C ARG A 43 4.71 -6.70 -19.74
N LEU A 44 4.58 -6.49 -21.03
CA LEU A 44 3.52 -7.09 -21.83
C LEU A 44 3.72 -8.60 -22.03
N GLU A 45 4.92 -9.09 -21.77
CA GLU A 45 5.21 -10.52 -21.83
C GLU A 45 4.71 -11.20 -20.56
N PRO A 46 3.90 -12.26 -20.66
CA PRO A 46 3.32 -12.89 -19.48
C PRO A 46 4.33 -13.37 -18.46
N GLU A 47 5.43 -13.96 -18.89
CA GLU A 47 6.47 -14.44 -17.99
C GLU A 47 7.14 -13.30 -17.23
N PHE A 48 7.46 -12.22 -17.91
CA PHE A 48 8.07 -11.05 -17.30
C PHE A 48 7.11 -10.41 -16.29
N ALA A 49 5.86 -10.24 -16.67
CA ALA A 49 4.84 -9.68 -15.79
C ALA A 49 4.62 -10.54 -14.55
N GLU A 50 4.62 -11.84 -14.70
CA GLU A 50 4.46 -12.78 -13.60
C GLU A 50 5.61 -12.67 -12.59
N VAL A 51 6.84 -12.61 -13.06
CA VAL A 51 8.02 -12.45 -12.21
C VAL A 51 7.94 -11.15 -11.43
N MET A 52 7.57 -10.05 -12.09
CA MET A 52 7.41 -8.76 -11.43
C MET A 52 6.33 -8.80 -10.35
N THR A 53 5.17 -9.34 -10.66
CA THR A 53 4.06 -9.45 -9.72
C THR A 53 4.43 -10.30 -8.51
N ARG A 54 5.06 -11.43 -8.74
CA ARG A 54 5.50 -12.34 -7.68
C ARG A 54 6.54 -11.67 -6.78
N GLY A 55 7.51 -11.00 -7.38
CA GLY A 55 8.54 -10.29 -6.64
C GLY A 55 7.96 -9.22 -5.73
N LYS A 56 7.07 -8.38 -6.26
CA LYS A 56 6.40 -7.33 -5.48
C LYS A 56 5.60 -7.91 -4.32
N ALA A 57 4.85 -8.98 -4.56
CA ALA A 57 4.06 -9.63 -3.52
C ALA A 57 4.96 -10.19 -2.40
N ARG A 58 6.03 -10.87 -2.76
CA ARG A 58 6.99 -11.42 -1.80
C ARG A 58 7.67 -10.32 -0.99
N GLY A 59 7.99 -9.21 -1.64
CA GLY A 59 8.59 -8.06 -0.96
C GLY A 59 7.65 -7.45 0.06
N ARG A 60 6.39 -7.28 -0.29
CA ARG A 60 5.40 -6.76 0.66
C ARG A 60 5.23 -7.68 1.86
N ILE A 61 5.23 -8.98 1.65
CA ILE A 61 5.17 -9.95 2.74
C ILE A 61 6.40 -9.82 3.65
N SER A 62 7.58 -9.68 3.07
CA SER A 62 8.83 -9.53 3.83
C SER A 62 8.79 -8.27 4.70
N VAL A 63 8.31 -7.16 4.17
CA VAL A 63 8.16 -5.92 4.95
C VAL A 63 7.21 -6.13 6.12
N ARG A 64 6.06 -6.75 5.87
CA ARG A 64 5.09 -7.03 6.93
C ARG A 64 5.66 -7.93 8.02
N ARG A 65 6.45 -8.93 7.65
CA ARG A 65 7.11 -9.82 8.62
C ARG A 65 8.06 -9.03 9.52
N MET A 66 8.85 -8.13 8.93
CA MET A 66 9.75 -7.29 9.71
C MET A 66 9.00 -6.37 10.63
N GLN A 67 7.90 -5.78 10.16
CA GLN A 67 7.06 -4.91 10.99
C GLN A 67 6.43 -5.68 12.15
N MET A 68 5.93 -6.88 11.89
CA MET A 68 5.37 -7.73 12.93
C MET A 68 6.43 -8.13 13.95
N LYS A 69 7.64 -8.42 13.50
CA LYS A 69 8.75 -8.73 14.38
C LYS A 69 9.10 -7.56 15.29
N LEU A 70 9.15 -6.35 14.74
CA LEU A 70 9.38 -5.14 15.52
C LEU A 70 8.29 -4.94 16.57
N LEU A 71 7.04 -5.21 16.18
CA LEU A 71 5.92 -5.14 17.11
C LEU A 71 6.07 -6.13 18.27
N GLU A 72 6.46 -7.37 17.96
CA GLU A 72 6.71 -8.40 18.98
C GLU A 72 7.83 -8.01 19.93
N GLU A 73 8.81 -7.28 19.45
CA GLU A 73 9.91 -6.75 20.26
C GLU A 73 9.52 -5.54 21.13
N GLY A 74 8.28 -5.12 21.04
CA GLY A 74 7.75 -4.05 21.86
C GLY A 74 7.86 -2.63 21.26
N ASN A 75 8.02 -2.54 19.95
CA ASN A 75 8.09 -1.24 19.27
C ASN A 75 6.70 -0.59 19.23
N ALA A 76 6.48 0.40 20.11
CA ALA A 76 5.19 1.08 20.22
C ALA A 76 4.83 1.86 18.95
N THR A 77 5.82 2.50 18.33
CA THR A 77 5.60 3.25 17.09
C THR A 77 5.08 2.33 15.99
N MET A 78 5.68 1.16 15.85
CA MET A 78 5.24 0.17 14.87
C MET A 78 3.84 -0.34 15.20
N GLY A 79 3.53 -0.53 16.48
CA GLY A 79 2.19 -0.94 16.93
C GLY A 79 1.12 0.05 16.50
N VAL A 80 1.35 1.33 16.72
CA VAL A 80 0.44 2.39 16.31
C VAL A 80 0.29 2.41 14.79
N TRP A 81 1.41 2.36 14.08
CA TRP A 81 1.39 2.42 12.60
C TRP A 81 0.65 1.24 11.99
N LEU A 82 0.94 0.02 12.45
CA LEU A 82 0.27 -1.19 11.96
C LEU A 82 -1.22 -1.17 12.28
N GLY A 83 -1.59 -0.68 13.46
CA GLY A 83 -3.00 -0.53 13.81
C GLY A 83 -3.74 0.36 12.83
N LYS A 84 -3.13 1.49 12.44
CA LYS A 84 -3.71 2.40 11.46
C LYS A 84 -3.82 1.76 10.08
N GLN A 85 -2.80 1.07 9.63
CA GLN A 85 -2.74 0.55 8.27
C GLN A 85 -3.53 -0.74 8.08
N LEU A 86 -3.52 -1.63 9.05
CA LEU A 86 -4.14 -2.94 8.91
C LEU A 86 -5.55 -3.01 9.50
N LEU A 87 -5.79 -2.26 10.57
CA LEU A 87 -7.03 -2.35 11.33
C LEU A 87 -7.92 -1.11 11.22
N GLY A 88 -7.48 -0.11 10.48
CA GLY A 88 -8.22 1.12 10.30
C GLY A 88 -8.33 1.98 11.54
N GLN A 89 -7.43 1.79 12.52
CA GLN A 89 -7.39 2.60 13.72
C GLN A 89 -6.96 4.03 13.38
N ALA A 90 -7.50 4.99 14.08
CA ALA A 90 -7.21 6.40 13.84
C ALA A 90 -7.01 7.14 15.16
N ASP A 91 -6.14 8.16 15.11
CA ASP A 91 -5.92 9.02 16.27
C ASP A 91 -7.13 9.89 16.57
N GLU A 92 -7.86 10.27 15.52
CA GLU A 92 -8.99 11.19 15.61
C GLU A 92 -10.32 10.51 15.30
N VAL A 93 -10.78 9.69 16.24
CA VAL A 93 -12.14 9.19 16.22
C VAL A 93 -13.13 10.34 16.22
N LYS A 94 -12.80 11.43 16.92
CA LYS A 94 -13.56 12.66 17.03
C LYS A 94 -13.93 13.26 15.67
N HIS A 95 -13.04 13.15 14.69
CA HIS A 95 -13.29 13.66 13.34
C HIS A 95 -14.46 12.93 12.67
N ASN A 96 -14.50 11.61 12.77
CA ASN A 96 -15.56 10.80 12.20
C ASN A 96 -16.90 11.10 12.88
N ILE A 97 -16.90 11.25 14.19
CA ILE A 97 -18.09 11.61 14.96
C ILE A 97 -18.61 12.96 14.51
N THR A 98 -17.72 13.94 14.33
CA THR A 98 -18.09 15.27 13.87
C THR A 98 -18.79 15.25 12.52
N VAL A 99 -18.27 14.45 11.59
CA VAL A 99 -18.88 14.30 10.26
C VAL A 99 -20.28 13.70 10.38
N GLN A 100 -20.44 12.68 11.19
CA GLN A 100 -21.73 12.02 11.39
C GLN A 100 -22.75 12.97 12.03
N ILE A 101 -22.32 13.75 13.01
CA ILE A 101 -23.16 14.76 13.65
C ILE A 101 -23.62 15.79 12.64
N GLY A 102 -22.71 16.28 11.80
CA GLY A 102 -23.04 17.24 10.76
C GLY A 102 -24.09 16.73 9.79
N ILE A 103 -23.94 15.49 9.35
CA ILE A 103 -24.89 14.86 8.44
C ILE A 103 -26.27 14.70 9.09
N LEU A 104 -26.28 14.21 10.33
CA LEU A 104 -27.53 14.01 11.06
C LEU A 104 -28.25 15.32 11.36
N GLU A 105 -27.53 16.38 11.64
CA GLU A 105 -28.11 17.69 11.87
C GLU A 105 -28.70 18.28 10.61
N LEU A 106 -28.13 18.04 9.46
CA LEU A 106 -28.66 18.46 8.19
C LEU A 106 -29.99 17.77 7.88
N ASP A 107 -30.10 16.49 8.21
CA ASP A 107 -31.31 15.71 8.02
C ASP A 107 -32.35 15.95 9.11
N ARG A 108 -31.93 16.55 10.20
CA ARG A 108 -32.78 16.73 11.37
C ARG A 108 -33.79 17.84 11.13
N THR A 109 -34.97 17.44 10.88
CA THR A 109 -36.10 18.30 11.13
C THR A 109 -36.26 18.45 12.63
N PRO A 110 -37.03 19.39 13.12
CA PRO A 110 -37.09 19.75 14.53
C PRO A 110 -37.32 18.63 15.55
N GLY A 111 -37.14 17.40 15.19
CA GLY A 111 -37.20 16.29 16.13
C GLY A 111 -35.85 16.06 16.81
N ASN A 112 -35.91 15.63 18.06
CA ASN A 112 -34.70 15.34 18.82
C ASN A 112 -34.17 13.94 18.61
N GLU A 113 -34.85 13.13 17.88
CA GLU A 113 -34.53 11.72 17.68
C GLU A 113 -33.14 11.50 17.07
N LEU A 114 -32.80 12.31 16.07
CA LEU A 114 -31.50 12.22 15.42
C LEU A 114 -30.38 12.69 16.32
N GLY A 115 -30.64 13.65 17.22
CA GLY A 115 -29.68 14.07 18.23
C GLY A 115 -29.34 12.94 19.19
N SER A 116 -30.35 12.18 19.60
CA SER A 116 -30.13 10.99 20.45
C SER A 116 -29.30 9.92 19.75
N ALA A 117 -29.57 9.70 18.47
CA ALA A 117 -28.79 8.75 17.67
C ALA A 117 -27.32 9.17 17.57
N VAL A 118 -27.06 10.46 17.43
CA VAL A 118 -25.68 10.99 17.43
C VAL A 118 -24.97 10.72 18.74
N ILE A 119 -25.67 10.93 19.86
CA ILE A 119 -25.10 10.66 21.19
C ILE A 119 -24.77 9.17 21.33
N ASP A 120 -25.64 8.28 20.90
CA ASP A 120 -25.41 6.85 20.95
C ASP A 120 -24.19 6.45 20.11
N LEU A 121 -24.01 7.03 18.94
CA LEU A 121 -22.84 6.80 18.13
C LEU A 121 -21.55 7.26 18.81
N ALA A 122 -21.60 8.39 19.51
CA ALA A 122 -20.46 8.88 20.25
C ALA A 122 -20.07 7.95 21.40
N GLU A 123 -21.02 7.32 22.05
CA GLU A 123 -20.78 6.38 23.12
C GLU A 123 -20.18 5.05 22.66
N THR A 124 -20.41 4.66 21.40
CA THR A 124 -19.86 3.41 20.85
C THR A 124 -18.41 3.52 20.44
N TRP A 125 -17.87 4.67 20.39
CA TRP A 125 -16.46 4.89 20.04
C TRP A 125 -15.56 4.83 21.27
#